data_1b1d8b2858cb23d3a54424bea6277f9b
#
_entry.id   1b1d8b2858cb23d3a54424bea6277f9b
#
_cell.length_a   1.000
_cell.length_b   1.000
_cell.length_c   1.000
_cell.angle_alpha   90.00
_cell.angle_beta   90.00
_cell.angle_gamma   90.00
#
_symmetry.space_group_name_H-M   'P 1'
#
loop_
_entity.id
_entity.type
_entity.pdbx_description
1 polymer ?
#
loop_
_entity_poly.entity_id
_entity_poly.type
_entity_poly.pdbx_seq_one_letter_code
_entity_poly.pdbx_strand_id
1 'polypeptide(L)'
;MFTTIKNFHKFFIEIKPETALIIKSSKEDISPSAADANFIRVNTPYGFSPIIPGSSLKGVIRSYSESILKGLGKEVCLFGNGYDCGKEMDKEIQNSYDVYKKACYACRMFGNMKMASVVRTEDFFPYRPEDSEESKINAVKNTEKNISLRTGIKINRYTGSVDKGALYETEALTGGKFYGVITLKNPEIWQVLIFMKTLMDINDGFKKIGGQKSRGYGKVTIKFEKIEIFSSDENNIVFTEFENDFFDSKDIINPKFSEKNPDIFGGKLKINSDNITEYYKYLSTHLKEW
;
A
#
# COMPACT_ATOMS: atom_id res chain seq x y z
N MET A 1 2.10 -0.97 23.85
CA MET A 1 1.41 -0.43 22.68
C MET A 1 1.02 -1.52 21.67
N PHE A 2 1.96 -2.35 21.22
CA PHE A 2 1.68 -3.37 20.20
C PHE A 2 1.28 -4.74 20.76
N THR A 3 1.28 -4.91 22.07
CA THR A 3 0.89 -6.14 22.78
C THR A 3 -0.61 -6.27 22.95
N THR A 4 -1.32 -5.17 23.10
CA THR A 4 -2.79 -5.14 23.18
C THR A 4 -3.37 -4.83 21.82
N ILE A 5 -4.40 -5.57 21.42
CA ILE A 5 -5.15 -5.33 20.21
C ILE A 5 -6.37 -4.50 20.55
N LYS A 6 -6.47 -3.29 19.99
CA LYS A 6 -7.64 -2.41 20.08
C LYS A 6 -8.52 -2.55 18.84
N ASN A 7 -7.89 -2.50 17.66
CA ASN A 7 -8.61 -2.68 16.40
C ASN A 7 -7.69 -3.13 15.25
N PHE A 8 -8.32 -3.67 14.22
CA PHE A 8 -7.73 -3.90 12.90
C PHE A 8 -8.65 -3.36 11.83
N HIS A 9 -8.09 -2.64 10.87
CA HIS A 9 -8.78 -2.26 9.64
C HIS A 9 -8.22 -3.08 8.50
N LYS A 10 -9.02 -3.96 7.90
CA LYS A 10 -8.67 -4.73 6.70
C LYS A 10 -9.34 -4.12 5.48
N PHE A 11 -8.54 -3.57 4.60
CA PHE A 11 -8.98 -3.00 3.33
C PHE A 11 -8.84 -4.05 2.23
N PHE A 12 -9.95 -4.51 1.68
CA PHE A 12 -10.00 -5.41 0.53
C PHE A 12 -10.00 -4.55 -0.73
N ILE A 13 -8.99 -4.74 -1.58
CA ILE A 13 -8.67 -3.83 -2.66
C ILE A 13 -8.51 -4.58 -3.98
N GLU A 14 -9.14 -4.06 -5.04
CA GLU A 14 -8.85 -4.42 -6.43
C GLU A 14 -7.95 -3.35 -7.03
N ILE A 15 -6.86 -3.76 -7.69
CA ILE A 15 -5.98 -2.89 -8.49
C ILE A 15 -6.06 -3.33 -9.94
N LYS A 16 -6.38 -2.39 -10.84
CA LYS A 16 -6.43 -2.62 -12.29
C LYS A 16 -5.49 -1.64 -12.99
N PRO A 17 -4.50 -2.14 -13.77
CA PRO A 17 -3.68 -1.29 -14.63
C PRO A 17 -4.53 -0.59 -15.70
N GLU A 18 -4.42 0.73 -15.80
CA GLU A 18 -4.98 1.53 -16.90
C GLU A 18 -3.94 1.77 -17.99
N THR A 19 -2.68 1.89 -17.60
CA THR A 19 -1.55 1.92 -18.52
C THR A 19 -0.60 0.79 -18.19
N ALA A 20 0.29 0.44 -19.11
CA ALA A 20 1.24 -0.63 -18.90
C ALA A 20 2.01 -0.45 -17.57
N LEU A 21 2.10 -1.53 -16.80
CA LEU A 21 2.71 -1.57 -15.47
C LEU A 21 4.01 -2.36 -15.52
N ILE A 22 5.07 -1.79 -14.98
CA ILE A 22 6.39 -2.42 -14.88
C ILE A 22 6.73 -2.60 -13.41
N ILE A 23 6.82 -3.85 -12.97
CA ILE A 23 7.32 -4.22 -11.63
C ILE A 23 8.40 -5.26 -11.82
N LYS A 24 9.65 -4.86 -11.62
CA LYS A 24 10.81 -5.70 -11.91
C LYS A 24 11.00 -6.77 -10.86
N SER A 25 11.31 -7.99 -11.32
CA SER A 25 11.91 -9.03 -10.49
C SER A 25 13.31 -8.60 -10.04
N SER A 26 13.69 -8.96 -8.81
CA SER A 26 15.07 -8.80 -8.33
C SER A 26 16.00 -9.91 -8.79
N LYS A 27 15.47 -10.98 -9.39
CA LYS A 27 16.27 -12.06 -9.96
C LYS A 27 16.67 -11.67 -11.38
N GLU A 28 17.96 -11.61 -11.63
CA GLU A 28 18.51 -11.57 -12.99
C GLU A 28 18.36 -12.96 -13.58
N ASP A 29 17.58 -13.10 -14.65
CA ASP A 29 17.58 -14.32 -15.44
C ASP A 29 18.89 -14.35 -16.26
N ILE A 30 19.72 -15.37 -16.01
CA ILE A 30 21.00 -15.59 -16.69
C ILE A 30 20.80 -16.11 -18.12
N SER A 31 19.55 -16.32 -18.56
CA SER A 31 19.25 -16.77 -19.91
C SER A 31 19.53 -15.67 -20.95
N PRO A 32 20.33 -15.91 -21.98
CA PRO A 32 20.63 -14.92 -23.03
C PRO A 32 19.40 -14.43 -23.81
N SER A 33 18.27 -15.13 -23.70
CA SER A 33 16.99 -14.80 -24.35
C SER A 33 15.99 -14.13 -23.41
N ALA A 34 16.35 -13.91 -22.14
CA ALA A 34 15.48 -13.25 -21.19
C ALA A 34 15.52 -11.73 -21.39
N ALA A 35 14.39 -11.06 -21.13
CA ALA A 35 14.35 -9.61 -21.10
C ALA A 35 15.27 -9.06 -20.00
N ASP A 36 15.86 -7.88 -20.21
CA ASP A 36 16.72 -7.20 -19.21
C ASP A 36 15.98 -6.89 -17.91
N ALA A 37 14.65 -6.86 -17.97
CA ALA A 37 13.81 -6.67 -16.80
C ALA A 37 12.51 -7.44 -16.92
N ASN A 38 12.45 -8.60 -16.26
CA ASN A 38 11.26 -9.43 -16.20
C ASN A 38 10.24 -8.89 -15.20
N PHE A 39 8.94 -9.05 -15.51
CA PHE A 39 7.87 -8.78 -14.57
C PHE A 39 7.90 -9.80 -13.42
N ILE A 40 7.64 -9.37 -12.21
CA ILE A 40 7.72 -10.24 -11.03
C ILE A 40 6.61 -11.28 -11.03
N ARG A 41 6.98 -12.52 -10.76
CA ARG A 41 6.11 -13.68 -10.65
C ARG A 41 6.49 -14.52 -9.44
N VAL A 42 5.53 -15.26 -8.92
CA VAL A 42 5.73 -16.24 -7.84
C VAL A 42 5.07 -17.56 -8.17
N ASN A 43 5.62 -18.64 -7.66
CA ASN A 43 5.00 -19.96 -7.74
C ASN A 43 3.80 -20.02 -6.81
N THR A 44 2.65 -20.41 -7.34
CA THR A 44 1.41 -20.64 -6.60
C THR A 44 0.89 -22.03 -6.93
N PRO A 45 -0.05 -22.59 -6.15
CA PRO A 45 -0.72 -23.85 -6.49
C PRO A 45 -1.46 -23.80 -7.84
N TYR A 46 -1.74 -22.60 -8.35
CA TYR A 46 -2.49 -22.36 -9.59
C TYR A 46 -1.59 -22.03 -10.79
N GLY A 47 -0.27 -22.08 -10.59
CA GLY A 47 0.76 -21.83 -11.60
C GLY A 47 1.71 -20.70 -11.24
N PHE A 48 2.64 -20.38 -12.15
CA PHE A 48 3.58 -19.28 -12.02
C PHE A 48 2.87 -17.97 -12.33
N SER A 49 2.56 -17.20 -11.27
CA SER A 49 1.61 -16.10 -11.30
C SER A 49 2.31 -14.75 -11.28
N PRO A 50 1.97 -13.83 -12.19
CA PRO A 50 2.28 -12.43 -12.04
C PRO A 50 1.62 -11.87 -10.77
N ILE A 51 2.33 -11.02 -10.04
CA ILE A 51 1.81 -10.38 -8.82
C ILE A 51 2.17 -8.89 -8.77
N ILE A 52 1.44 -8.16 -7.93
CA ILE A 52 1.90 -6.85 -7.42
C ILE A 52 2.41 -7.09 -6.01
N PRO A 53 3.74 -7.06 -5.76
CA PRO A 53 4.28 -7.33 -4.43
C PRO A 53 3.81 -6.30 -3.41
N GLY A 54 3.42 -6.77 -2.24
CA GLY A 54 3.04 -5.92 -1.11
C GLY A 54 4.16 -4.97 -0.70
N SER A 55 5.41 -5.41 -0.79
CA SER A 55 6.59 -4.57 -0.51
C SER A 55 6.70 -3.39 -1.48
N SER A 56 6.48 -3.61 -2.78
CA SER A 56 6.50 -2.56 -3.79
C SER A 56 5.37 -1.57 -3.59
N LEU A 57 4.16 -2.07 -3.33
CA LEU A 57 2.98 -1.24 -3.08
C LEU A 57 3.15 -0.42 -1.80
N LYS A 58 3.62 -1.06 -0.71
CA LYS A 58 3.92 -0.37 0.56
C LYS A 58 4.93 0.76 0.37
N GLY A 59 5.96 0.56 -0.44
CA GLY A 59 6.96 1.59 -0.75
C GLY A 59 6.36 2.81 -1.46
N VAL A 60 5.45 2.59 -2.41
CA VAL A 60 4.74 3.67 -3.10
C VAL A 60 3.80 4.41 -2.15
N ILE A 61 3.00 3.68 -1.37
CA ILE A 61 2.08 4.26 -0.37
C ILE A 61 2.89 5.09 0.64
N ARG A 62 3.98 4.56 1.20
CA ARG A 62 4.86 5.28 2.12
C ARG A 62 5.38 6.58 1.51
N SER A 63 6.01 6.50 0.35
CA SER A 63 6.60 7.66 -0.33
C SER A 63 5.58 8.77 -0.60
N TYR A 64 4.34 8.40 -0.94
CA TYR A 64 3.31 9.40 -1.20
C TYR A 64 2.69 9.95 0.09
N SER A 65 2.44 9.11 1.09
CA SER A 65 2.04 9.55 2.43
C SER A 65 3.05 10.52 3.06
N GLU A 66 4.36 10.25 2.87
CA GLU A 66 5.43 11.18 3.28
C GLU A 66 5.31 12.55 2.61
N SER A 67 4.94 12.58 1.32
CA SER A 67 4.73 13.83 0.59
C SER A 67 3.51 14.59 1.09
N ILE A 68 2.39 13.89 1.38
CA ILE A 68 1.19 14.48 1.97
C ILE A 68 1.50 15.07 3.35
N LEU A 69 2.13 14.28 4.22
CA LEU A 69 2.49 14.71 5.59
C LEU A 69 3.40 15.94 5.58
N LYS A 70 4.39 15.99 4.69
CA LYS A 70 5.24 17.19 4.50
C LYS A 70 4.44 18.39 4.02
N GLY A 71 3.51 18.19 3.09
CA GLY A 71 2.60 19.24 2.61
C GLY A 71 1.73 19.81 3.73
N LEU A 72 1.40 19.00 4.73
CA LEU A 72 0.68 19.41 5.96
C LEU A 72 1.61 19.99 7.05
N GLY A 73 2.88 20.25 6.73
CA GLY A 73 3.86 20.81 7.67
C GLY A 73 4.34 19.82 8.75
N LYS A 74 4.12 18.51 8.56
CA LYS A 74 4.52 17.49 9.53
C LYS A 74 5.96 17.02 9.32
N GLU A 75 6.65 16.75 10.42
CA GLU A 75 7.99 16.19 10.38
C GLU A 75 7.99 14.78 9.79
N VAL A 76 8.84 14.57 8.79
CA VAL A 76 9.08 13.30 8.14
C VAL A 76 10.58 13.13 7.92
N CYS A 77 11.15 12.06 8.44
CA CYS A 77 12.56 11.76 8.23
C CYS A 77 12.86 11.46 6.75
N LEU A 78 14.09 11.75 6.35
CA LEU A 78 14.59 11.47 5.00
C LEU A 78 15.30 10.12 5.01
N PHE A 79 14.61 9.08 4.59
CA PHE A 79 15.22 7.75 4.47
C PHE A 79 16.38 7.81 3.47
N GLY A 80 17.58 7.45 3.92
CA GLY A 80 18.77 7.39 3.08
C GLY A 80 19.69 8.63 3.11
N ASN A 81 19.26 9.78 3.63
CA ASN A 81 20.04 11.03 3.63
C ASN A 81 20.50 11.48 5.03
N GLY A 82 20.86 10.55 5.90
CA GLY A 82 21.49 10.86 7.19
C GLY A 82 20.53 10.96 8.37
N TYR A 83 19.34 11.53 8.21
CA TYR A 83 18.35 11.57 9.29
C TYR A 83 17.31 10.45 9.13
N ASP A 84 17.48 9.38 9.92
CA ASP A 84 16.57 8.23 10.00
C ASP A 84 16.17 8.02 11.45
N CYS A 85 14.89 8.14 11.75
CA CYS A 85 14.36 7.93 13.10
C CYS A 85 14.83 6.60 13.74
N GLY A 86 15.06 5.57 12.95
CA GLY A 86 15.52 4.28 13.43
C GLY A 86 16.99 4.26 13.85
N LYS A 87 17.83 5.11 13.24
CA LYS A 87 19.27 5.20 13.54
C LYS A 87 19.57 6.18 14.67
N GLU A 88 18.83 7.30 14.70
CA GLU A 88 19.11 8.43 15.60
C GLU A 88 18.43 8.32 16.97
N MET A 89 17.49 7.37 17.13
CA MET A 89 16.93 7.11 18.45
C MET A 89 17.98 6.49 19.36
N ASP A 90 18.15 7.09 20.55
CA ASP A 90 19.00 6.58 21.61
C ASP A 90 18.84 5.08 21.83
N LYS A 91 19.96 4.37 21.95
CA LYS A 91 19.97 2.94 22.22
C LYS A 91 19.33 2.58 23.58
N GLU A 92 19.23 3.55 24.47
CA GLU A 92 18.66 3.40 25.80
C GLU A 92 17.12 3.42 25.85
N ILE A 93 16.45 3.83 24.75
CA ILE A 93 14.99 3.80 24.71
C ILE A 93 14.49 2.37 24.54
N GLN A 94 14.08 1.76 25.64
CA GLN A 94 13.58 0.39 25.69
C GLN A 94 12.05 0.29 25.56
N ASN A 95 11.32 1.39 25.78
CA ASN A 95 9.88 1.42 25.78
C ASN A 95 9.33 1.77 24.39
N SER A 96 8.49 0.91 23.82
CA SER A 96 7.87 1.12 22.50
C SER A 96 7.01 2.36 22.41
N TYR A 97 6.47 2.87 23.50
CA TYR A 97 5.70 4.10 23.56
C TYR A 97 6.59 5.32 23.32
N ASP A 98 7.75 5.38 23.95
CA ASP A 98 8.71 6.49 23.78
C ASP A 98 9.33 6.48 22.38
N VAL A 99 9.58 5.28 21.81
CA VAL A 99 9.99 5.13 20.42
C VAL A 99 8.94 5.72 19.47
N TYR A 100 7.66 5.44 19.73
CA TYR A 100 6.57 5.97 18.93
C TYR A 100 6.45 7.50 19.03
N LYS A 101 6.51 8.06 20.25
CA LYS A 101 6.45 9.52 20.46
C LYS A 101 7.58 10.27 19.77
N LYS A 102 8.80 9.74 19.79
CA LYS A 102 9.99 10.35 19.15
C LYS A 102 10.07 10.10 17.64
N ALA A 103 9.30 9.16 17.11
CA ALA A 103 9.29 8.87 15.68
C ALA A 103 8.53 9.95 14.89
N CYS A 104 9.01 10.28 13.69
CA CYS A 104 8.28 11.13 12.76
C CYS A 104 6.95 10.47 12.31
N TYR A 105 6.02 11.26 11.78
CA TYR A 105 4.69 10.78 11.39
C TYR A 105 4.73 9.60 10.40
N ALA A 106 5.62 9.63 9.41
CA ALA A 106 5.77 8.51 8.47
C ALA A 106 6.25 7.23 9.17
N CYS A 107 7.21 7.33 10.09
CA CYS A 107 7.70 6.18 10.85
C CYS A 107 6.64 5.63 11.82
N ARG A 108 5.80 6.47 12.41
CA ARG A 108 4.66 6.02 13.22
C ARG A 108 3.69 5.15 12.42
N MET A 109 3.54 5.41 11.12
CA MET A 109 2.65 4.67 10.24
C MET A 109 3.32 3.44 9.61
N PHE A 110 4.52 3.61 9.05
CA PHE A 110 5.18 2.59 8.24
C PHE A 110 6.28 1.82 8.96
N GLY A 111 6.57 2.20 10.20
CA GLY A 111 7.63 1.59 10.99
C GLY A 111 9.03 2.07 10.64
N ASN A 112 9.98 1.68 11.48
CA ASN A 112 11.41 1.87 11.30
C ASN A 112 12.17 0.68 11.91
N MET A 113 13.50 0.75 12.01
CA MET A 113 14.32 -0.36 12.55
C MET A 113 13.98 -0.74 13.99
N LYS A 114 13.40 0.17 14.79
CA LYS A 114 13.07 -0.04 16.22
C LYS A 114 11.58 -0.23 16.46
N MET A 115 10.73 0.00 15.45
CA MET A 115 9.28 -0.03 15.60
C MET A 115 8.60 -0.73 14.44
N ALA A 116 7.69 -1.65 14.77
CA ALA A 116 6.87 -2.34 13.78
C ALA A 116 5.91 -1.37 13.07
N SER A 117 5.62 -1.65 11.82
CA SER A 117 4.67 -0.90 11.01
C SER A 117 3.22 -1.14 11.46
N VAL A 118 2.43 -0.07 11.49
CA VAL A 118 0.96 -0.13 11.56
C VAL A 118 0.40 -0.70 10.27
N VAL A 119 0.89 -0.22 9.12
CA VAL A 119 0.45 -0.66 7.78
C VAL A 119 1.14 -1.96 7.38
N ARG A 120 0.36 -2.97 7.05
CA ARG A 120 0.81 -4.28 6.53
C ARG A 120 0.16 -4.53 5.19
N THR A 121 0.96 -4.83 4.19
CA THR A 121 0.50 -5.12 2.83
C THR A 121 0.77 -6.57 2.50
N GLU A 122 -0.21 -7.26 1.94
CA GLU A 122 -0.05 -8.57 1.33
C GLU A 122 0.34 -8.42 -0.14
N ASP A 123 0.78 -9.51 -0.77
CA ASP A 123 0.94 -9.56 -2.22
C ASP A 123 -0.44 -9.60 -2.89
N PHE A 124 -0.58 -8.93 -4.01
CA PHE A 124 -1.81 -8.88 -4.79
C PHE A 124 -1.75 -9.88 -5.93
N PHE A 125 -2.72 -10.78 -5.94
CA PHE A 125 -2.84 -11.86 -6.92
C PHE A 125 -3.93 -11.56 -7.95
N PRO A 126 -3.86 -12.16 -9.17
CA PRO A 126 -4.89 -11.96 -10.19
C PRO A 126 -6.21 -12.68 -9.90
N TYR A 127 -6.40 -13.21 -8.72
CA TYR A 127 -7.58 -13.94 -8.26
C TYR A 127 -7.88 -13.62 -6.79
N ARG A 128 -9.12 -13.84 -6.37
CA ARG A 128 -9.52 -13.76 -4.96
C ARG A 128 -9.35 -15.11 -4.26
N PRO A 129 -9.14 -15.13 -2.94
CA PRO A 129 -9.08 -16.39 -2.16
C PRO A 129 -10.30 -17.27 -2.30
N GLU A 130 -11.50 -16.67 -2.41
CA GLU A 130 -12.80 -17.34 -2.53
C GLU A 130 -13.13 -17.86 -3.93
N ASP A 131 -12.38 -17.49 -4.96
CA ASP A 131 -12.60 -17.96 -6.33
C ASP A 131 -12.40 -19.49 -6.42
N SER A 132 -13.08 -20.15 -7.36
CA SER A 132 -12.85 -21.57 -7.62
C SER A 132 -11.44 -21.82 -8.17
N GLU A 133 -10.90 -23.02 -7.98
CA GLU A 133 -9.55 -23.38 -8.47
C GLU A 133 -9.43 -23.17 -9.97
N GLU A 134 -10.43 -23.55 -10.74
CA GLU A 134 -10.46 -23.35 -12.19
C GLU A 134 -10.41 -21.85 -12.55
N SER A 135 -11.18 -21.02 -11.82
CA SER A 135 -11.16 -19.57 -12.00
C SER A 135 -9.79 -18.98 -11.70
N LYS A 136 -9.12 -19.44 -10.64
CA LYS A 136 -7.76 -19.00 -10.26
C LYS A 136 -6.73 -19.37 -11.33
N ILE A 137 -6.77 -20.60 -11.82
CA ILE A 137 -5.89 -21.08 -12.91
C ILE A 137 -6.10 -20.21 -14.16
N ASN A 138 -7.35 -19.98 -14.54
CA ASN A 138 -7.69 -19.16 -15.71
C ASN A 138 -7.25 -17.69 -15.53
N ALA A 139 -7.42 -17.12 -14.35
CA ALA A 139 -6.98 -15.77 -14.04
C ALA A 139 -5.47 -15.61 -14.17
N VAL A 140 -4.68 -16.56 -13.64
CA VAL A 140 -3.21 -16.59 -13.78
C VAL A 140 -2.82 -16.64 -15.25
N LYS A 141 -3.37 -17.60 -16.03
CA LYS A 141 -3.08 -17.75 -17.46
C LYS A 141 -3.44 -16.51 -18.27
N ASN A 142 -4.60 -15.90 -17.99
CA ASN A 142 -5.05 -14.72 -18.71
C ASN A 142 -4.19 -13.48 -18.37
N THR A 143 -3.77 -13.35 -17.11
CA THR A 143 -2.90 -12.24 -16.70
C THR A 143 -1.51 -12.38 -17.33
N GLU A 144 -0.98 -13.60 -17.41
CA GLU A 144 0.30 -13.87 -18.09
C GLU A 144 0.26 -13.47 -19.56
N LYS A 145 -0.82 -13.75 -20.28
CA LYS A 145 -1.00 -13.32 -21.68
C LYS A 145 -1.03 -11.80 -21.86
N ASN A 146 -1.31 -11.04 -20.80
CA ASN A 146 -1.31 -9.58 -20.84
C ASN A 146 0.08 -8.97 -20.57
N ILE A 147 1.12 -9.81 -20.42
CA ILE A 147 2.50 -9.34 -20.33
C ILE A 147 3.10 -9.29 -21.72
N SER A 148 3.66 -8.15 -22.08
CA SER A 148 4.30 -7.93 -23.37
C SER A 148 5.68 -7.31 -23.19
N LEU A 149 6.60 -7.64 -24.10
CA LEU A 149 7.90 -7.02 -24.18
C LEU A 149 7.78 -5.58 -24.69
N ARG A 150 8.52 -4.69 -24.08
CA ARG A 150 8.70 -3.30 -24.50
C ARG A 150 10.17 -3.02 -24.69
N THR A 151 10.53 -2.72 -25.92
CA THR A 151 11.89 -2.39 -26.28
C THR A 151 12.13 -0.89 -26.08
N GLY A 152 13.20 -0.54 -25.39
CA GLY A 152 13.67 0.82 -25.20
C GLY A 152 15.04 1.01 -25.81
N ILE A 153 15.31 2.22 -26.27
CA ILE A 153 16.61 2.63 -26.80
C ILE A 153 17.14 3.86 -26.07
N LYS A 154 18.46 3.96 -25.96
CA LYS A 154 19.13 5.16 -25.48
C LYS A 154 19.68 5.93 -26.67
N ILE A 155 19.24 7.17 -26.80
CA ILE A 155 19.70 8.09 -27.86
C ILE A 155 20.80 8.97 -27.28
N ASN A 156 21.95 9.00 -27.97
CA ASN A 156 23.05 9.92 -27.65
C ASN A 156 22.62 11.36 -27.98
N ARG A 157 22.71 12.25 -27.00
CA ARG A 157 22.22 13.62 -27.12
C ARG A 157 23.11 14.49 -28.05
N TYR A 158 24.36 14.08 -28.28
CA TYR A 158 25.30 14.83 -29.16
C TYR A 158 25.15 14.43 -30.62
N THR A 159 25.02 13.11 -30.87
CA THR A 159 25.00 12.58 -32.22
C THR A 159 23.61 12.35 -32.78
N GLY A 160 22.56 12.31 -31.91
CA GLY A 160 21.21 11.94 -32.27
C GLY A 160 21.07 10.46 -32.66
N SER A 161 22.13 9.67 -32.58
CA SER A 161 22.15 8.25 -32.92
C SER A 161 21.91 7.38 -31.69
N VAL A 162 21.56 6.11 -31.92
CA VAL A 162 21.45 5.10 -30.85
C VAL A 162 22.85 4.75 -30.34
N ASP A 163 23.05 4.79 -29.02
CA ASP A 163 24.28 4.30 -28.39
C ASP A 163 24.43 2.79 -28.63
N LYS A 164 25.66 2.34 -28.94
CA LYS A 164 25.96 0.92 -29.12
C LYS A 164 25.63 0.13 -27.84
N GLY A 165 24.87 -0.96 -27.96
CA GLY A 165 24.46 -1.80 -26.83
C GLY A 165 23.37 -1.18 -25.93
N ALA A 166 22.68 -0.15 -26.39
CA ALA A 166 21.68 0.58 -25.62
C ALA A 166 20.23 0.14 -25.89
N LEU A 167 20.07 -1.03 -26.52
CA LEU A 167 18.77 -1.70 -26.61
C LEU A 167 18.51 -2.40 -25.27
N TYR A 168 17.36 -2.17 -24.68
CA TYR A 168 16.93 -2.90 -23.49
C TYR A 168 15.48 -3.34 -23.64
N GLU A 169 15.19 -4.52 -23.16
CA GLU A 169 13.87 -5.10 -23.18
C GLU A 169 13.29 -5.16 -21.76
N THR A 170 12.03 -4.81 -21.64
CA THR A 170 11.32 -4.79 -20.36
C THR A 170 9.95 -5.40 -20.52
N GLU A 171 9.62 -6.38 -19.69
CA GLU A 171 8.26 -6.88 -19.59
C GLU A 171 7.35 -5.86 -18.93
N ALA A 172 6.18 -5.64 -19.53
CA ALA A 172 5.17 -4.74 -19.05
C ALA A 172 3.80 -5.42 -19.08
N LEU A 173 3.10 -5.36 -17.95
CA LEU A 173 1.74 -5.86 -17.82
C LEU A 173 0.76 -4.81 -18.36
N THR A 174 -0.08 -5.19 -19.32
CA THR A 174 -1.00 -4.29 -20.00
C THR A 174 -2.46 -4.44 -19.57
N GLY A 175 -2.78 -5.41 -18.72
CA GLY A 175 -4.15 -5.66 -18.28
C GLY A 175 -4.23 -6.66 -17.14
N GLY A 176 -5.46 -6.98 -16.75
CA GLY A 176 -5.74 -7.86 -15.61
C GLY A 176 -6.23 -7.07 -14.40
N LYS A 177 -6.65 -7.81 -13.39
CA LYS A 177 -7.08 -7.27 -12.09
C LYS A 177 -6.30 -8.01 -11.01
N PHE A 178 -5.93 -7.29 -9.98
CA PHE A 178 -5.21 -7.84 -8.83
C PHE A 178 -5.96 -7.56 -7.55
N TYR A 179 -6.06 -8.57 -6.71
CA TYR A 179 -6.80 -8.54 -5.45
C TYR A 179 -5.86 -8.80 -4.29
N GLY A 180 -6.01 -8.06 -3.23
CA GLY A 180 -5.20 -8.22 -2.03
C GLY A 180 -5.77 -7.44 -0.85
N VAL A 181 -5.14 -7.63 0.30
CA VAL A 181 -5.56 -7.01 1.55
C VAL A 181 -4.44 -6.14 2.10
N ILE A 182 -4.81 -4.96 2.56
CA ILE A 182 -3.93 -4.11 3.35
C ILE A 182 -4.55 -3.96 4.73
N THR A 183 -3.77 -4.28 5.76
CA THR A 183 -4.23 -4.25 7.15
C THR A 183 -3.53 -3.14 7.91
N LEU A 184 -4.29 -2.33 8.64
CA LEU A 184 -3.78 -1.40 9.63
C LEU A 184 -4.05 -2.00 11.02
N LYS A 185 -2.99 -2.23 11.80
CA LYS A 185 -3.08 -2.73 13.17
C LYS A 185 -3.00 -1.58 14.17
N ASN A 186 -4.01 -1.46 15.02
CA ASN A 186 -4.08 -0.40 16.03
C ASN A 186 -3.79 1.01 15.48
N PRO A 187 -4.40 1.41 14.34
CA PRO A 187 -4.16 2.74 13.82
C PRO A 187 -4.78 3.83 14.69
N GLU A 188 -4.21 5.02 14.60
CA GLU A 188 -4.88 6.28 14.94
C GLU A 188 -5.76 6.73 13.77
N ILE A 189 -6.75 7.60 14.04
CA ILE A 189 -7.70 8.08 13.01
C ILE A 189 -6.94 8.73 11.83
N TRP A 190 -5.97 9.59 12.11
CA TRP A 190 -5.18 10.27 11.08
C TRP A 190 -4.41 9.29 10.16
N GLN A 191 -3.95 8.14 10.71
CA GLN A 191 -3.25 7.13 9.92
C GLN A 191 -4.19 6.47 8.91
N VAL A 192 -5.44 6.19 9.32
CA VAL A 192 -6.46 5.66 8.41
C VAL A 192 -6.77 6.68 7.32
N LEU A 193 -6.93 7.95 7.68
CA LEU A 193 -7.23 9.03 6.74
C LEU A 193 -6.12 9.25 5.72
N ILE A 194 -4.87 9.37 6.16
CA ILE A 194 -3.70 9.52 5.25
C ILE A 194 -3.58 8.31 4.34
N PHE A 195 -3.81 7.09 4.87
CA PHE A 195 -3.79 5.87 4.08
C PHE A 195 -4.86 5.88 3.00
N MET A 196 -6.12 6.16 3.37
CA MET A 196 -7.24 6.22 2.41
C MET A 196 -7.02 7.32 1.37
N LYS A 197 -6.61 8.53 1.80
CA LYS A 197 -6.27 9.64 0.90
C LYS A 197 -5.18 9.25 -0.09
N THR A 198 -4.13 8.57 0.37
CA THR A 198 -3.04 8.08 -0.49
C THR A 198 -3.57 7.14 -1.59
N LEU A 199 -4.45 6.20 -1.24
CA LEU A 199 -5.01 5.27 -2.22
C LEU A 199 -5.97 5.96 -3.20
N MET A 200 -6.78 6.92 -2.72
CA MET A 200 -7.64 7.75 -3.56
C MET A 200 -6.83 8.56 -4.57
N ASP A 201 -5.73 9.19 -4.13
CA ASP A 201 -4.85 9.96 -5.00
C ASP A 201 -4.10 9.09 -6.03
N ILE A 202 -3.75 7.85 -5.68
CA ILE A 202 -3.20 6.89 -6.66
C ILE A 202 -4.28 6.55 -7.69
N ASN A 203 -5.52 6.32 -7.27
CA ASN A 203 -6.65 6.09 -8.17
C ASN A 203 -6.87 7.25 -9.13
N ASP A 204 -6.80 8.48 -8.64
CA ASP A 204 -6.98 9.70 -9.42
C ASP A 204 -5.77 10.03 -10.32
N GLY A 205 -4.70 9.22 -10.24
CA GLY A 205 -3.52 9.32 -11.08
C GLY A 205 -2.46 10.34 -10.62
N PHE A 206 -2.62 10.95 -9.43
CA PHE A 206 -1.59 11.84 -8.85
C PHE A 206 -0.30 11.09 -8.53
N LYS A 207 -0.39 9.79 -8.23
CA LYS A 207 0.78 8.93 -8.04
C LYS A 207 0.63 7.65 -8.86
N LYS A 208 1.69 7.31 -9.60
CA LYS A 208 1.78 6.08 -10.38
C LYS A 208 2.54 5.02 -9.61
N ILE A 209 2.27 3.73 -9.87
CA ILE A 209 3.01 2.59 -9.28
C ILE A 209 3.99 1.99 -10.28
N GLY A 210 4.99 1.26 -9.78
CA GLY A 210 5.99 0.56 -10.59
C GLY A 210 7.10 1.44 -11.17
N GLY A 211 7.73 0.96 -12.22
CA GLY A 211 8.85 1.62 -12.92
C GLY A 211 8.41 2.55 -14.05
N GLN A 212 9.35 3.33 -14.59
CA GLN A 212 9.22 4.21 -15.77
C GLN A 212 8.01 5.17 -15.75
N LYS A 213 7.62 5.67 -14.58
CA LYS A 213 6.41 6.49 -14.34
C LYS A 213 6.33 7.76 -15.19
N SER A 214 7.49 8.40 -15.48
CA SER A 214 7.60 9.59 -16.33
C SER A 214 7.38 9.31 -17.82
N ARG A 215 7.37 8.03 -18.21
CA ARG A 215 7.22 7.59 -19.61
C ARG A 215 5.82 7.03 -19.91
N GLY A 216 4.81 7.38 -19.11
CA GLY A 216 3.42 6.96 -19.32
C GLY A 216 2.99 5.68 -18.62
N TYR A 217 3.91 4.96 -17.95
CA TYR A 217 3.61 3.71 -17.27
C TYR A 217 3.04 3.91 -15.86
N GLY A 218 2.31 2.91 -15.38
CA GLY A 218 1.98 2.75 -13.98
C GLY A 218 0.75 3.48 -13.46
N LYS A 219 -0.13 4.01 -14.35
CA LYS A 219 -1.46 4.47 -13.94
C LYS A 219 -2.34 3.27 -13.66
N VAL A 220 -3.02 3.28 -12.52
CA VAL A 220 -3.90 2.20 -12.08
C VAL A 220 -5.20 2.77 -11.54
N THR A 221 -6.26 1.98 -11.64
CA THR A 221 -7.50 2.19 -10.89
C THR A 221 -7.43 1.36 -9.62
N ILE A 222 -7.78 1.97 -8.49
CA ILE A 222 -7.91 1.31 -7.19
C ILE A 222 -9.38 1.32 -6.78
N LYS A 223 -9.94 0.14 -6.57
CA LYS A 223 -11.29 -0.01 -6.05
C LYS A 223 -11.23 -0.64 -4.67
N PHE A 224 -11.80 0.03 -3.69
CA PHE A 224 -12.09 -0.58 -2.39
C PHE A 224 -13.33 -1.48 -2.56
N GLU A 225 -13.18 -2.76 -2.29
CA GLU A 225 -14.30 -3.71 -2.33
C GLU A 225 -15.11 -3.64 -1.03
N LYS A 226 -14.40 -3.66 0.10
CA LYS A 226 -14.98 -3.52 1.46
C LYS A 226 -13.88 -3.15 2.45
N ILE A 227 -14.28 -2.68 3.62
CA ILE A 227 -13.41 -2.55 4.79
C ILE A 227 -14.01 -3.42 5.91
N GLU A 228 -13.23 -4.31 6.47
CA GLU A 228 -13.59 -5.05 7.67
C GLU A 228 -12.80 -4.50 8.85
N ILE A 229 -13.50 -4.13 9.91
CA ILE A 229 -12.92 -3.55 11.11
C ILE A 229 -13.23 -4.47 12.27
N PHE A 230 -12.19 -4.97 12.92
CA PHE A 230 -12.29 -5.72 14.17
C PHE A 230 -11.95 -4.77 15.29
N SER A 231 -12.83 -4.62 16.26
CA SER A 231 -12.67 -3.71 17.40
C SER A 231 -12.80 -4.48 18.70
N SER A 232 -12.10 -4.02 19.73
CA SER A 232 -12.24 -4.57 21.09
C SER A 232 -13.59 -4.23 21.77
N ASP A 233 -14.39 -3.35 21.15
CA ASP A 233 -15.75 -3.03 21.56
C ASP A 233 -16.73 -3.55 20.52
N GLU A 234 -17.86 -4.12 20.97
CA GLU A 234 -18.87 -4.76 20.09
C GLU A 234 -19.58 -3.76 19.17
N ASN A 235 -19.74 -2.53 19.59
CA ASN A 235 -20.54 -1.53 18.89
C ASN A 235 -19.75 -0.38 18.32
N ASN A 236 -18.49 -0.21 18.76
CA ASN A 236 -17.69 0.97 18.47
C ASN A 236 -16.32 0.59 17.93
N ILE A 237 -15.73 1.48 17.15
CA ILE A 237 -14.32 1.37 16.76
C ILE A 237 -13.49 2.06 17.85
N VAL A 238 -12.64 1.30 18.52
CA VAL A 238 -11.72 1.81 19.53
C VAL A 238 -10.38 2.09 18.86
N PHE A 239 -10.05 3.36 18.66
CA PHE A 239 -8.77 3.76 18.08
C PHE A 239 -7.64 3.77 19.11
N THR A 240 -6.42 3.75 18.63
CA THR A 240 -5.25 3.96 19.47
C THR A 240 -5.09 5.45 19.72
N GLU A 241 -5.01 5.85 21.00
CA GLU A 241 -4.77 7.22 21.44
C GLU A 241 -3.29 7.46 21.69
N PHE A 242 -2.79 8.56 21.14
CA PHE A 242 -1.55 9.19 21.57
C PHE A 242 -1.82 10.68 21.68
N GLU A 243 -1.33 11.30 22.75
CA GLU A 243 -1.32 12.75 22.87
C GLU A 243 -0.71 13.37 21.61
N ASN A 244 -1.56 13.94 20.79
CA ASN A 244 -1.22 14.54 19.52
C ASN A 244 -1.81 15.92 19.47
N ASP A 245 -0.96 16.94 19.38
CA ASP A 245 -1.41 18.34 19.23
C ASP A 245 -2.19 18.59 17.92
N PHE A 246 -2.23 17.58 17.04
CA PHE A 246 -2.74 17.72 15.68
C PHE A 246 -4.15 17.17 15.47
N PHE A 247 -4.57 16.20 16.24
CA PHE A 247 -5.85 15.53 16.04
C PHE A 247 -6.62 15.40 17.35
N ASP A 248 -7.85 15.90 17.35
CA ASP A 248 -8.79 15.65 18.44
C ASP A 248 -9.44 14.29 18.19
N SER A 249 -8.74 13.21 18.56
CA SER A 249 -9.28 11.88 18.41
C SER A 249 -10.26 11.58 19.54
N LYS A 250 -11.52 11.39 19.17
CA LYS A 250 -12.40 10.60 20.02
C LYS A 250 -11.98 9.15 19.83
N ASP A 251 -11.43 8.54 20.86
CA ASP A 251 -10.95 7.15 20.84
C ASP A 251 -11.98 6.15 20.38
N ILE A 252 -13.25 6.48 20.56
CA ILE A 252 -14.38 5.58 20.33
C ILE A 252 -15.34 6.25 19.36
N ILE A 253 -15.52 5.65 18.20
CA ILE A 253 -16.47 6.12 17.18
C ILE A 253 -17.44 5.01 16.78
N ASN A 254 -18.66 5.41 16.43
CA ASN A 254 -19.72 4.50 16.01
C ASN A 254 -20.27 4.90 14.65
N PRO A 255 -19.74 4.36 13.55
CA PRO A 255 -20.27 4.63 12.22
C PRO A 255 -21.62 3.93 12.03
N LYS A 256 -22.69 4.71 11.92
CA LYS A 256 -24.08 4.22 11.80
C LYS A 256 -24.34 3.45 10.48
N PHE A 257 -23.50 3.62 9.48
CA PHE A 257 -23.60 2.99 8.14
C PHE A 257 -22.84 1.66 8.02
N SER A 258 -22.33 1.13 9.12
CA SER A 258 -21.62 -0.15 9.14
C SER A 258 -22.57 -1.30 9.49
N GLU A 259 -22.37 -2.46 8.84
CA GLU A 259 -22.96 -3.72 9.29
C GLU A 259 -22.17 -4.23 10.51
N LYS A 260 -22.87 -4.54 11.60
CA LYS A 260 -22.26 -4.96 12.86
C LYS A 260 -22.52 -6.43 13.12
N ASN A 261 -21.48 -7.16 13.48
CA ASN A 261 -21.54 -8.54 13.89
C ASN A 261 -20.71 -8.74 15.17
N PRO A 262 -21.21 -9.42 16.20
CA PRO A 262 -20.42 -9.77 17.37
C PRO A 262 -19.26 -10.70 16.99
N ASP A 263 -18.12 -10.56 17.65
CA ASP A 263 -16.95 -11.40 17.50
C ASP A 263 -16.42 -11.79 18.89
N ILE A 264 -15.61 -12.85 18.98
CA ILE A 264 -14.99 -13.34 20.24
C ILE A 264 -14.17 -12.25 20.95
N PHE A 265 -13.61 -11.29 20.18
CA PHE A 265 -12.77 -10.20 20.70
C PHE A 265 -13.48 -8.83 20.81
N GLY A 266 -14.82 -8.80 20.66
CA GLY A 266 -15.59 -7.55 20.64
C GLY A 266 -16.53 -7.51 19.46
N GLY A 267 -16.32 -6.59 18.51
CA GLY A 267 -17.18 -6.42 17.34
C GLY A 267 -16.43 -6.51 16.02
N LYS A 268 -17.14 -7.00 15.01
CA LYS A 268 -16.73 -6.91 13.61
C LYS A 268 -17.69 -5.99 12.88
N LEU A 269 -17.15 -4.89 12.36
CA LEU A 269 -17.88 -3.94 11.54
C LEU A 269 -17.46 -4.11 10.08
N LYS A 270 -18.43 -4.06 9.18
CA LYS A 270 -18.18 -4.13 7.75
C LYS A 270 -18.72 -2.87 7.07
N ILE A 271 -17.88 -2.24 6.27
CA ILE A 271 -18.20 -1.08 5.45
C ILE A 271 -18.11 -1.53 3.99
N ASN A 272 -19.26 -1.50 3.31
CA ASN A 272 -19.36 -1.89 1.91
C ASN A 272 -18.81 -0.78 1.00
N SER A 273 -18.50 -1.13 -0.25
CA SER A 273 -17.90 -0.23 -1.26
C SER A 273 -18.60 1.11 -1.38
N ASP A 274 -19.92 1.13 -1.29
CA ASP A 274 -20.74 2.34 -1.49
C ASP A 274 -20.61 3.34 -0.33
N ASN A 275 -20.27 2.86 0.86
CA ASN A 275 -20.15 3.66 2.09
C ASN A 275 -18.71 4.09 2.42
N ILE A 276 -17.74 3.76 1.57
CA ILE A 276 -16.31 4.04 1.86
C ILE A 276 -16.02 5.54 1.86
N THR A 277 -16.61 6.28 0.91
CA THR A 277 -16.48 7.74 0.88
C THR A 277 -17.14 8.40 2.08
N GLU A 278 -18.28 7.86 2.54
CA GLU A 278 -18.95 8.33 3.73
C GLU A 278 -18.12 8.04 4.99
N TYR A 279 -17.52 6.85 5.07
CA TYR A 279 -16.59 6.51 6.14
C TYR A 279 -15.39 7.46 6.20
N TYR A 280 -14.77 7.76 5.05
CA TYR A 280 -13.68 8.72 4.99
C TYR A 280 -14.10 10.10 5.50
N LYS A 281 -15.24 10.62 5.03
CA LYS A 281 -15.81 11.89 5.49
C LYS A 281 -16.12 11.86 7.00
N TYR A 282 -16.72 10.77 7.48
CA TYR A 282 -17.02 10.58 8.88
C TYR A 282 -15.75 10.63 9.74
N LEU A 283 -14.68 9.93 9.36
CA LEU A 283 -13.41 10.01 10.06
C LEU A 283 -12.83 11.43 10.04
N SER A 284 -12.95 12.14 8.93
CA SER A 284 -12.41 13.51 8.80
C SER A 284 -13.06 14.51 9.73
N THR A 285 -14.33 14.29 10.16
CA THR A 285 -14.99 15.16 11.15
C THR A 285 -14.42 15.03 12.57
N HIS A 286 -13.58 14.02 12.81
CA HIS A 286 -12.92 13.80 14.10
C HIS A 286 -11.50 14.38 14.15
N LEU A 287 -11.08 15.09 13.12
CA LEU A 287 -9.82 15.83 13.12
C LEU A 287 -10.06 17.26 13.60
N LYS A 288 -9.17 17.76 14.48
CA LYS A 288 -9.01 19.20 14.67
C LYS A 288 -8.38 19.75 13.40
N GLU A 289 -8.76 20.73 12.82
CA GLU A 289 -8.26 21.42 11.62
C GLU A 289 -7.06 20.78 10.86
N TRP A 290 -7.19 20.68 9.56
CA TRP A 290 -6.10 20.27 8.63
C TRP A 290 -5.07 21.39 8.49
#